data_ac584299c31e9a404cde251c1c2856e9
#
_entry.id   ac584299c31e9a404cde251c1c2856e9
#
_cell.length_a   1.000
_cell.length_b   1.000
_cell.length_c   1.000
_cell.angle_alpha   90.00
_cell.angle_beta   90.00
_cell.angle_gamma   90.00
#
_symmetry.space_group_name_H-M   'P 1'
#
loop_
_entity.id
_entity.type
_entity.pdbx_description
1 polymer ?
#
loop_
_entity_poly.entity_id
_entity_poly.type
_entity_poly.pdbx_seq_one_letter_code
_entity_poly.pdbx_strand_id
1 'polypeptide(L)'
;MRVSAFRKRLLTGTWKGAYMKKKIKYPAVLTGLFCAFLGCGAFASVFMPKKSFSETENRYLAQKPSLTWQGLKSGAFGREYETYLSDQFPFRDQWIGVKTTAEQLQQKKEINGVWLGKDHYLIETFYQEDLDPELSGKNLDRLCQFVSAQEALAGKDHVRVMLVPSSAEIMTDKLPPFASPFSQAAVTERLTQGGIGEMLVPVRQALSDAREQQAPYYRTDHHWTSFGAFAGYQAWAKSLGLDSFELSDFQPETVSDNFFGTIHSKLNIPVQPDSIVLYRPKKEPDWSVCYDGSDSPVSTLYSMDALNTRDQYRVFLDGNHGWTKIKNHSRTDGSRLLIIKDSYAHCFAPFAALHFEETHMIDLRYYNGKISNFIEEQGITDILVLYQIPGFLKDRNVSKLTW
;
A
#
# COMPACT_ATOMS: atom_id res chain seq x y z
N MET A 1 -74.14 -60.69 36.26
CA MET A 1 -73.41 -60.11 37.40
C MET A 1 -72.05 -60.82 37.55
N ARG A 2 -70.92 -60.13 37.53
CA ARG A 2 -69.50 -60.51 37.57
C ARG A 2 -68.77 -60.53 36.26
N VAL A 3 -68.64 -59.34 35.59
CA VAL A 3 -67.63 -59.13 34.52
C VAL A 3 -66.99 -57.69 34.66
N SER A 4 -67.13 -57.00 35.76
CA SER A 4 -66.68 -55.62 35.90
C SER A 4 -65.41 -55.38 36.83
N ALA A 5 -64.83 -56.43 37.38
CA ALA A 5 -63.76 -56.28 38.37
C ALA A 5 -62.32 -56.57 37.83
N PHE A 6 -62.20 -57.11 36.62
CA PHE A 6 -60.87 -57.49 36.09
C PHE A 6 -60.15 -56.49 35.12
N ARG A 7 -60.90 -55.42 34.80
CA ARG A 7 -60.44 -54.45 33.81
C ARG A 7 -59.79 -53.18 34.44
N LYS A 8 -59.76 -53.07 35.75
CA LYS A 8 -59.26 -51.89 36.48
C LYS A 8 -57.87 -52.03 37.11
N ARG A 9 -57.15 -53.17 36.89
CA ARG A 9 -55.82 -53.41 37.48
C ARG A 9 -54.67 -53.44 36.52
N LEU A 10 -54.86 -53.13 35.21
CA LEU A 10 -53.84 -53.12 34.21
C LEU A 10 -53.45 -51.73 33.69
N LEU A 11 -54.02 -50.64 34.23
CA LEU A 11 -53.74 -49.26 33.78
C LEU A 11 -53.08 -48.36 34.83
N THR A 12 -52.51 -48.90 35.92
CA THR A 12 -51.78 -48.08 36.88
C THR A 12 -50.34 -48.57 37.13
N GLY A 13 -49.77 -49.23 36.14
CA GLY A 13 -48.31 -49.49 36.13
C GLY A 13 -47.58 -48.22 35.69
N THR A 14 -47.49 -47.23 36.53
CA THR A 14 -46.57 -46.08 36.34
C THR A 14 -45.15 -46.60 36.39
N TRP A 15 -44.60 -46.96 35.22
CA TRP A 15 -43.15 -47.04 35.03
C TRP A 15 -42.59 -45.65 35.25
N LYS A 16 -42.20 -45.30 36.49
CA LYS A 16 -41.30 -44.20 36.77
C LYS A 16 -39.87 -44.65 36.34
N GLY A 17 -39.67 -44.70 35.02
CA GLY A 17 -38.33 -44.69 34.44
C GLY A 17 -37.74 -43.34 34.76
N ALA A 18 -36.87 -43.26 35.74
CA ALA A 18 -36.09 -42.13 36.06
C ALA A 18 -35.05 -41.84 34.95
N TYR A 19 -35.51 -41.38 33.80
CA TYR A 19 -34.66 -40.67 32.88
C TYR A 19 -34.43 -39.27 33.47
N MET A 20 -33.43 -39.14 34.35
CA MET A 20 -32.81 -37.89 34.66
C MET A 20 -32.10 -37.40 33.41
N LYS A 21 -32.80 -36.79 32.48
CA LYS A 21 -32.22 -35.90 31.49
C LYS A 21 -31.52 -34.80 32.26
N LYS A 22 -30.20 -34.91 32.49
CA LYS A 22 -29.39 -33.75 32.88
C LYS A 22 -29.67 -32.68 31.85
N LYS A 23 -30.51 -31.70 32.18
CA LYS A 23 -30.68 -30.48 31.35
C LYS A 23 -29.31 -29.82 31.35
N ILE A 24 -28.59 -30.01 30.24
CA ILE A 24 -27.37 -29.26 30.01
C ILE A 24 -27.81 -27.79 30.07
N LYS A 25 -27.32 -27.06 31.05
CA LYS A 25 -27.59 -25.64 31.18
C LYS A 25 -26.78 -24.90 30.13
N TYR A 26 -27.24 -24.93 28.87
CA TYR A 26 -26.60 -24.25 27.76
C TYR A 26 -26.08 -22.81 28.09
N PRO A 27 -26.83 -21.96 28.80
CA PRO A 27 -26.32 -20.66 29.18
C PRO A 27 -25.07 -20.74 30.09
N ALA A 28 -25.06 -21.65 31.05
CA ALA A 28 -23.91 -21.80 31.95
C ALA A 28 -22.66 -22.34 31.20
N VAL A 29 -22.84 -23.26 30.26
CA VAL A 29 -21.74 -23.75 29.41
C VAL A 29 -21.20 -22.64 28.52
N LEU A 30 -22.11 -21.88 27.87
CA LEU A 30 -21.72 -20.76 27.02
C LEU A 30 -20.97 -19.67 27.83
N THR A 31 -21.48 -19.32 29.01
CA THR A 31 -20.81 -18.36 29.93
C THR A 31 -19.46 -18.89 30.35
N GLY A 32 -19.33 -20.17 30.68
CA GLY A 32 -18.06 -20.80 31.03
C GLY A 32 -17.06 -20.76 29.90
N LEU A 33 -17.46 -21.08 28.68
CA LEU A 33 -16.62 -21.00 27.49
C LEU A 33 -16.17 -19.54 27.21
N PHE A 34 -17.07 -18.59 27.34
CA PHE A 34 -16.77 -17.19 27.16
C PHE A 34 -15.76 -16.67 28.21
N CYS A 35 -15.98 -16.99 29.46
CA CYS A 35 -15.03 -16.64 30.55
C CYS A 35 -13.68 -17.31 30.37
N ALA A 36 -13.64 -18.57 29.91
CA ALA A 36 -12.41 -19.28 29.62
C ALA A 36 -11.66 -18.62 28.46
N PHE A 37 -12.38 -18.24 27.38
CA PHE A 37 -11.80 -17.52 26.25
C PHE A 37 -11.17 -16.18 26.69
N LEU A 38 -11.89 -15.38 27.45
CA LEU A 38 -11.37 -14.12 27.98
C LEU A 38 -10.18 -14.33 28.91
N GLY A 39 -10.24 -15.34 29.79
CA GLY A 39 -9.14 -15.69 30.69
C GLY A 39 -7.88 -16.13 29.96
N CYS A 40 -8.02 -17.01 28.96
CA CYS A 40 -6.92 -17.44 28.11
C CYS A 40 -6.33 -16.27 27.31
N GLY A 41 -7.18 -15.40 26.75
CA GLY A 41 -6.73 -14.20 26.03
C GLY A 41 -5.97 -13.23 26.93
N ALA A 42 -6.48 -12.96 28.14
CA ALA A 42 -5.81 -12.12 29.12
C ALA A 42 -4.46 -12.73 29.56
N PHE A 43 -4.42 -14.02 29.85
CA PHE A 43 -3.18 -14.74 30.17
C PHE A 43 -2.17 -14.63 29.04
N ALA A 44 -2.56 -14.96 27.81
CA ALA A 44 -1.70 -14.83 26.65
C ALA A 44 -1.19 -13.40 26.46
N SER A 45 -2.04 -12.39 26.66
CA SER A 45 -1.65 -10.98 26.57
C SER A 45 -0.57 -10.55 27.57
N VAL A 46 -0.49 -11.21 28.74
CA VAL A 46 0.54 -10.92 29.75
C VAL A 46 1.87 -11.59 29.40
N PHE A 47 1.83 -12.83 28.92
CA PHE A 47 3.03 -13.66 28.77
C PHE A 47 3.62 -13.66 27.35
N MET A 48 2.85 -13.30 26.31
CA MET A 48 3.40 -13.19 24.97
C MET A 48 4.33 -11.97 24.82
N PRO A 49 5.44 -12.13 24.09
CA PRO A 49 6.35 -11.02 23.80
C PRO A 49 5.62 -9.91 23.04
N LYS A 50 5.87 -8.66 23.44
CA LYS A 50 5.33 -7.49 22.73
C LYS A 50 6.14 -7.23 21.46
N LYS A 51 5.43 -6.95 20.38
CA LYS A 51 6.04 -6.61 19.09
C LYS A 51 6.12 -5.09 18.95
N SER A 52 7.24 -4.58 18.48
CA SER A 52 7.39 -3.15 18.13
C SER A 52 6.89 -2.85 16.73
N PHE A 53 6.95 -3.85 15.84
CA PHE A 53 6.62 -3.74 14.44
C PHE A 53 5.76 -4.91 13.98
N SER A 54 4.80 -4.66 13.13
CA SER A 54 4.04 -5.69 12.41
C SER A 54 4.60 -5.82 11.01
N GLU A 55 5.29 -6.91 10.75
CA GLU A 55 5.76 -7.24 9.40
C GLU A 55 4.57 -7.46 8.45
N THR A 56 3.47 -8.01 8.96
CA THR A 56 2.26 -8.26 8.18
C THR A 56 1.60 -6.97 7.72
N GLU A 57 1.53 -5.94 8.57
CA GLU A 57 0.91 -4.65 8.24
C GLU A 57 1.92 -3.58 7.79
N ASN A 58 3.21 -3.90 7.82
CA ASN A 58 4.33 -3.00 7.53
C ASN A 58 4.21 -1.66 8.29
N ARG A 59 3.94 -1.74 9.61
CA ARG A 59 3.82 -0.58 10.48
C ARG A 59 4.30 -0.83 11.90
N TYR A 60 4.66 0.24 12.58
CA TYR A 60 4.92 0.19 14.02
C TYR A 60 3.62 -0.06 14.79
N LEU A 61 3.71 -0.96 15.76
CA LEU A 61 2.61 -1.26 16.67
C LEU A 61 2.66 -0.35 17.90
N ALA A 62 1.51 0.06 18.37
CA ALA A 62 1.40 0.87 19.58
C ALA A 62 2.06 0.16 20.76
N GLN A 63 2.89 0.90 21.49
CA GLN A 63 3.54 0.44 22.69
C GLN A 63 2.72 0.91 23.91
N LYS A 64 2.98 0.28 25.06
CA LYS A 64 2.25 0.63 26.30
C LYS A 64 2.43 2.12 26.64
N PRO A 65 1.34 2.89 26.67
CA PRO A 65 1.43 4.33 26.95
C PRO A 65 1.82 4.59 28.41
N SER A 66 2.50 5.71 28.63
CA SER A 66 2.84 6.18 29.96
C SER A 66 1.60 6.73 30.67
N LEU A 67 1.39 6.29 31.88
CA LEU A 67 0.30 6.81 32.70
C LEU A 67 0.67 8.19 33.23
N THR A 68 0.02 9.24 32.70
CA THR A 68 0.18 10.63 33.19
C THR A 68 -1.15 11.21 33.63
N TRP A 69 -1.09 12.12 34.61
CA TRP A 69 -2.31 12.78 35.10
C TRP A 69 -3.02 13.59 34.03
N GLN A 70 -2.26 14.22 33.13
CA GLN A 70 -2.79 14.97 32.00
C GLN A 70 -3.47 14.04 30.99
N GLY A 71 -2.85 12.88 30.69
CA GLY A 71 -3.40 11.86 29.80
C GLY A 71 -4.72 11.26 30.32
N LEU A 72 -4.82 11.06 31.64
CA LEU A 72 -6.07 10.62 32.29
C LEU A 72 -7.18 11.68 32.17
N LYS A 73 -6.88 12.95 32.47
CA LYS A 73 -7.86 14.04 32.38
C LYS A 73 -8.37 14.30 30.97
N SER A 74 -7.50 14.22 29.98
CA SER A 74 -7.84 14.43 28.55
C SER A 74 -8.47 13.21 27.87
N GLY A 75 -8.47 12.06 28.55
CA GLY A 75 -8.88 10.77 27.97
C GLY A 75 -7.88 10.22 26.94
N ALA A 76 -6.72 10.87 26.75
CA ALA A 76 -5.68 10.41 25.81
C ALA A 76 -5.13 9.04 26.21
N PHE A 77 -4.82 8.85 27.50
CA PHE A 77 -4.34 7.56 28.00
C PHE A 77 -5.30 6.41 27.67
N GLY A 78 -6.62 6.60 27.83
CA GLY A 78 -7.62 5.57 27.51
C GLY A 78 -7.56 5.17 26.04
N ARG A 79 -7.53 6.14 25.13
CA ARG A 79 -7.45 5.91 23.67
C ARG A 79 -6.15 5.23 23.26
N GLU A 80 -5.02 5.69 23.78
CA GLU A 80 -3.70 5.11 23.49
C GLU A 80 -3.58 3.68 24.04
N TYR A 81 -4.14 3.45 25.24
CA TYR A 81 -4.13 2.12 25.87
C TYR A 81 -5.03 1.13 25.11
N GLU A 82 -6.18 1.58 24.61
CA GLU A 82 -7.06 0.77 23.74
C GLU A 82 -6.37 0.39 22.43
N THR A 83 -5.69 1.35 21.80
CA THR A 83 -4.87 1.09 20.61
C THR A 83 -3.76 0.10 20.90
N TYR A 84 -3.06 0.25 22.04
CA TYR A 84 -2.03 -0.70 22.48
C TYR A 84 -2.60 -2.11 22.67
N LEU A 85 -3.74 -2.25 23.35
CA LEU A 85 -4.38 -3.56 23.55
C LEU A 85 -4.79 -4.20 22.22
N SER A 86 -5.30 -3.41 21.30
CA SER A 86 -5.69 -3.87 19.96
C SER A 86 -4.49 -4.33 19.14
N ASP A 87 -3.40 -3.56 19.14
CA ASP A 87 -2.19 -3.87 18.40
C ASP A 87 -1.40 -5.05 18.97
N GLN A 88 -1.42 -5.23 20.29
CA GLN A 88 -0.73 -6.31 20.99
C GLN A 88 -1.64 -7.50 21.31
N PHE A 89 -2.81 -7.57 20.66
CA PHE A 89 -3.75 -8.67 20.89
C PHE A 89 -3.13 -10.01 20.44
N PRO A 90 -3.18 -11.06 21.27
CA PRO A 90 -2.60 -12.36 20.94
C PRO A 90 -3.19 -12.92 19.65
N PHE A 91 -2.31 -13.39 18.76
CA PHE A 91 -2.72 -13.98 17.46
C PHE A 91 -3.55 -13.03 16.59
N ARG A 92 -3.28 -11.71 16.67
CA ARG A 92 -4.05 -10.68 15.95
C ARG A 92 -4.22 -10.97 14.46
N ASP A 93 -3.15 -11.36 13.79
CA ASP A 93 -3.17 -11.65 12.34
C ASP A 93 -4.12 -12.80 12.00
N GLN A 94 -4.12 -13.85 12.84
CA GLN A 94 -5.02 -15.00 12.68
C GLN A 94 -6.48 -14.60 12.90
N TRP A 95 -6.77 -13.72 13.89
CA TRP A 95 -8.11 -13.21 14.13
C TRP A 95 -8.63 -12.34 12.97
N ILE A 96 -7.75 -11.54 12.36
CA ILE A 96 -8.09 -10.80 11.14
C ILE A 96 -8.51 -11.79 10.04
N GLY A 97 -7.73 -12.84 9.80
CA GLY A 97 -8.06 -13.88 8.83
C GLY A 97 -9.38 -14.60 9.12
N VAL A 98 -9.64 -14.97 10.39
CA VAL A 98 -10.91 -15.57 10.82
C VAL A 98 -12.08 -14.64 10.57
N LYS A 99 -11.96 -13.35 10.96
CA LYS A 99 -12.99 -12.32 10.70
C LYS A 99 -13.26 -12.20 9.19
N THR A 100 -12.21 -12.03 8.41
CA THR A 100 -12.32 -11.87 6.95
C THR A 100 -12.97 -13.10 6.29
N THR A 101 -12.59 -14.31 6.71
CA THR A 101 -13.21 -15.55 6.22
C THR A 101 -14.70 -15.62 6.57
N ALA A 102 -15.07 -15.24 7.78
CA ALA A 102 -16.48 -15.19 8.19
C ALA A 102 -17.29 -14.17 7.37
N GLU A 103 -16.69 -13.03 7.02
CA GLU A 103 -17.31 -12.01 6.17
C GLU A 103 -17.40 -12.47 4.70
N GLN A 104 -16.42 -13.22 4.19
CA GLN A 104 -16.47 -13.87 2.88
C GLN A 104 -17.60 -14.91 2.78
N LEU A 105 -17.80 -15.71 3.83
CA LEU A 105 -18.93 -16.66 3.91
C LEU A 105 -20.29 -15.95 3.87
N GLN A 106 -20.37 -14.69 4.32
CA GLN A 106 -21.52 -13.82 4.17
C GLN A 106 -21.62 -13.18 2.77
N GLN A 107 -20.74 -13.57 1.84
CA GLN A 107 -20.68 -13.04 0.46
C GLN A 107 -20.34 -11.54 0.37
N LYS A 108 -19.75 -10.95 1.41
CA LYS A 108 -19.24 -9.58 1.34
C LYS A 108 -18.16 -9.49 0.27
N LYS A 109 -18.23 -8.45 -0.55
CA LYS A 109 -17.25 -8.15 -1.61
C LYS A 109 -16.29 -7.02 -1.25
N GLU A 110 -16.53 -6.37 -0.15
CA GLU A 110 -15.67 -5.34 0.45
C GLU A 110 -15.46 -5.65 1.92
N ILE A 111 -14.18 -5.75 2.32
CA ILE A 111 -13.77 -6.08 3.69
C ILE A 111 -12.51 -5.26 4.02
N ASN A 112 -12.50 -4.58 5.17
CA ASN A 112 -11.36 -3.81 5.66
C ASN A 112 -10.79 -2.79 4.63
N GLY A 113 -11.66 -2.14 3.84
CA GLY A 113 -11.24 -1.18 2.81
C GLY A 113 -10.59 -1.84 1.58
N VAL A 114 -10.95 -3.09 1.30
CA VAL A 114 -10.46 -3.84 0.15
C VAL A 114 -11.63 -4.51 -0.57
N TRP A 115 -11.73 -4.31 -1.87
CA TRP A 115 -12.60 -5.08 -2.74
C TRP A 115 -11.97 -6.44 -3.05
N LEU A 116 -12.77 -7.49 -2.87
CA LEU A 116 -12.43 -8.85 -3.30
C LEU A 116 -12.79 -8.98 -4.78
N GLY A 117 -11.82 -8.70 -5.62
CA GLY A 117 -11.98 -8.68 -7.07
C GLY A 117 -11.96 -10.06 -7.71
N LYS A 118 -12.10 -10.08 -9.04
CA LYS A 118 -11.94 -11.29 -9.84
C LYS A 118 -10.47 -11.68 -9.95
N ASP A 119 -10.20 -12.94 -10.28
CA ASP A 119 -8.86 -13.48 -10.54
C ASP A 119 -7.88 -13.22 -9.38
N HIS A 120 -8.38 -13.29 -8.14
CA HIS A 120 -7.64 -13.08 -6.91
C HIS A 120 -7.08 -11.65 -6.72
N TYR A 121 -7.58 -10.65 -7.46
CA TYR A 121 -7.22 -9.27 -7.22
C TYR A 121 -7.82 -8.76 -5.91
N LEU A 122 -6.98 -8.21 -5.07
CA LEU A 122 -7.32 -7.43 -3.90
C LEU A 122 -7.13 -5.96 -4.27
N ILE A 123 -8.21 -5.20 -4.32
CA ILE A 123 -8.18 -3.82 -4.81
C ILE A 123 -8.55 -2.90 -3.67
N GLU A 124 -7.68 -1.96 -3.34
CA GLU A 124 -7.94 -0.99 -2.27
C GLU A 124 -9.10 -0.07 -2.63
N THR A 125 -10.02 0.12 -1.67
CA THR A 125 -11.16 1.01 -1.89
C THR A 125 -10.74 2.46 -1.76
N PHE A 126 -11.19 3.28 -2.70
CA PHE A 126 -11.08 4.73 -2.62
C PHE A 126 -12.42 5.34 -2.96
N TYR A 127 -13.05 5.95 -1.98
CA TYR A 127 -14.30 6.67 -2.16
C TYR A 127 -14.08 8.19 -2.09
N GLN A 128 -15.01 8.94 -2.67
CA GLN A 128 -14.94 10.41 -2.61
C GLN A 128 -15.00 10.92 -1.16
N GLU A 129 -15.75 10.23 -0.30
CA GLU A 129 -15.92 10.54 1.11
C GLU A 129 -14.65 10.33 1.95
N ASP A 130 -13.72 9.51 1.45
CA ASP A 130 -12.42 9.26 2.12
C ASP A 130 -11.41 10.40 1.91
N LEU A 131 -11.72 11.33 1.03
CA LEU A 131 -10.89 12.48 0.72
C LEU A 131 -11.31 13.70 1.55
N ASP A 132 -10.33 14.41 2.08
CA ASP A 132 -10.52 15.76 2.57
C ASP A 132 -10.48 16.72 1.36
N PRO A 133 -11.62 17.33 0.96
CA PRO A 133 -11.68 18.14 -0.23
C PRO A 133 -10.78 19.40 -0.15
N GLU A 134 -10.60 19.96 1.06
CA GLU A 134 -9.75 21.12 1.27
C GLU A 134 -8.27 20.78 1.12
N LEU A 135 -7.83 19.67 1.74
CA LEU A 135 -6.46 19.19 1.61
C LEU A 135 -6.15 18.80 0.17
N SER A 136 -7.04 18.02 -0.46
CA SER A 136 -6.88 17.57 -1.85
C SER A 136 -6.80 18.75 -2.81
N GLY A 137 -7.69 19.75 -2.66
CA GLY A 137 -7.66 20.97 -3.45
C GLY A 137 -6.35 21.74 -3.28
N LYS A 138 -5.91 21.96 -2.03
CA LYS A 138 -4.63 22.62 -1.73
C LYS A 138 -3.43 21.88 -2.31
N ASN A 139 -3.43 20.56 -2.30
CA ASN A 139 -2.33 19.76 -2.86
C ASN A 139 -2.24 19.95 -4.38
N LEU A 140 -3.37 19.92 -5.08
CA LEU A 140 -3.40 20.17 -6.53
C LEU A 140 -2.97 21.60 -6.88
N ASP A 141 -3.43 22.60 -6.12
CA ASP A 141 -3.05 24.00 -6.34
C ASP A 141 -1.53 24.21 -6.11
N ARG A 142 -0.95 23.60 -5.07
CA ARG A 142 0.49 23.63 -4.80
C ARG A 142 1.31 22.94 -5.89
N LEU A 143 0.81 21.84 -6.42
CA LEU A 143 1.44 21.17 -7.55
C LEU A 143 1.47 22.09 -8.77
N CYS A 144 0.35 22.72 -9.12
CA CYS A 144 0.30 23.68 -10.21
C CYS A 144 1.27 24.84 -9.99
N GLN A 145 1.30 25.43 -8.79
CA GLN A 145 2.22 26.52 -8.45
C GLN A 145 3.69 26.09 -8.58
N PHE A 146 4.05 24.92 -8.05
CA PHE A 146 5.40 24.40 -8.14
C PHE A 146 5.82 24.17 -9.58
N VAL A 147 5.00 23.44 -10.36
CA VAL A 147 5.28 23.13 -11.77
C VAL A 147 5.42 24.39 -12.60
N SER A 148 4.52 25.36 -12.48
CA SER A 148 4.60 26.62 -13.21
C SER A 148 5.85 27.44 -12.83
N ALA A 149 6.27 27.41 -11.56
CA ALA A 149 7.49 28.07 -11.13
C ALA A 149 8.74 27.40 -11.72
N GLN A 150 8.78 26.07 -11.75
CA GLN A 150 9.91 25.33 -12.33
C GLN A 150 9.94 25.44 -13.86
N GLU A 151 8.78 25.43 -14.52
CA GLU A 151 8.67 25.69 -15.96
C GLU A 151 9.27 27.06 -16.34
N ALA A 152 8.98 28.09 -15.56
CA ALA A 152 9.50 29.42 -15.79
C ALA A 152 11.03 29.51 -15.64
N LEU A 153 11.64 28.64 -14.81
CA LEU A 153 13.10 28.61 -14.55
C LEU A 153 13.86 27.69 -15.50
N ALA A 154 13.39 26.47 -15.69
CA ALA A 154 14.06 25.41 -16.43
C ALA A 154 13.53 25.24 -17.86
N GLY A 155 12.32 25.73 -18.15
CA GLY A 155 11.62 25.51 -19.42
C GLY A 155 10.66 24.32 -19.33
N LYS A 156 9.62 24.37 -20.18
CA LYS A 156 8.54 23.36 -20.20
C LYS A 156 8.98 21.95 -20.53
N ASP A 157 10.07 21.82 -21.25
CA ASP A 157 10.57 20.51 -21.70
C ASP A 157 11.31 19.74 -20.58
N HIS A 158 11.61 20.42 -19.46
CA HIS A 158 12.36 19.87 -18.32
C HIS A 158 11.50 19.53 -17.11
N VAL A 159 10.19 19.75 -17.15
CA VAL A 159 9.31 19.48 -16.00
C VAL A 159 8.16 18.58 -16.41
N ARG A 160 7.97 17.48 -15.68
CA ARG A 160 6.84 16.55 -15.91
C ARG A 160 6.15 16.18 -14.60
N VAL A 161 4.87 15.86 -14.72
CA VAL A 161 4.04 15.33 -13.63
C VAL A 161 3.44 14.01 -14.06
N MET A 162 3.67 12.98 -13.28
CA MET A 162 3.08 11.66 -13.46
C MET A 162 2.27 11.29 -12.22
N LEU A 163 0.99 11.60 -12.22
CA LEU A 163 0.06 11.11 -11.21
C LEU A 163 -0.53 9.77 -11.68
N VAL A 164 -0.04 8.70 -11.07
CA VAL A 164 -0.37 7.32 -11.45
C VAL A 164 -1.74 6.93 -10.89
N PRO A 165 -2.69 6.49 -11.71
CA PRO A 165 -3.96 5.97 -11.23
C PRO A 165 -3.76 4.75 -10.33
N SER A 166 -4.71 4.46 -9.44
CA SER A 166 -4.73 3.20 -8.69
C SER A 166 -5.21 2.03 -9.56
N SER A 167 -4.99 0.81 -9.08
CA SER A 167 -5.49 -0.39 -9.75
C SER A 167 -7.02 -0.38 -9.94
N ALA A 168 -7.78 0.26 -9.04
CA ALA A 168 -9.23 0.40 -9.16
C ALA A 168 -9.66 1.16 -10.43
N GLU A 169 -8.84 2.08 -10.91
CA GLU A 169 -9.14 2.89 -12.10
C GLU A 169 -8.74 2.20 -13.40
N ILE A 170 -7.70 1.37 -13.39
CA ILE A 170 -7.17 0.72 -14.59
C ILE A 170 -7.72 -0.71 -14.75
N MET A 171 -7.82 -1.47 -13.65
CA MET A 171 -8.24 -2.87 -13.64
C MET A 171 -9.75 -3.00 -13.38
N THR A 172 -10.56 -2.21 -14.08
CA THR A 172 -12.02 -2.12 -13.86
C THR A 172 -12.75 -3.43 -14.06
N ASP A 173 -12.26 -4.29 -14.98
CA ASP A 173 -12.79 -5.64 -15.22
C ASP A 173 -12.58 -6.60 -14.04
N LYS A 174 -11.65 -6.30 -13.13
CA LYS A 174 -11.36 -7.06 -11.92
C LYS A 174 -12.22 -6.65 -10.73
N LEU A 175 -12.87 -5.49 -10.78
CA LEU A 175 -13.72 -5.02 -9.70
C LEU A 175 -14.92 -5.97 -9.47
N PRO A 176 -15.37 -6.15 -8.22
CA PRO A 176 -16.58 -6.89 -7.94
C PRO A 176 -17.82 -6.11 -8.41
N PRO A 177 -18.97 -6.78 -8.58
CA PRO A 177 -20.23 -6.11 -8.89
C PRO A 177 -20.55 -5.00 -7.87
N PHE A 178 -21.03 -3.88 -8.38
CA PHE A 178 -21.42 -2.69 -7.60
C PHE A 178 -20.28 -1.93 -6.94
N ALA A 179 -19.01 -2.26 -7.20
CA ALA A 179 -17.91 -1.41 -6.81
C ALA A 179 -18.00 -0.07 -7.56
N SER A 180 -17.87 1.03 -6.81
CA SER A 180 -17.94 2.39 -7.35
C SER A 180 -16.75 3.18 -6.82
N PRO A 181 -15.55 3.01 -7.41
CA PRO A 181 -14.38 3.77 -6.99
C PRO A 181 -14.52 5.25 -7.33
N PHE A 182 -13.82 6.09 -6.58
CA PHE A 182 -13.61 7.49 -6.91
C PHE A 182 -12.99 7.62 -8.31
N SER A 183 -13.57 8.48 -9.16
CA SER A 183 -13.06 8.74 -10.52
C SER A 183 -11.80 9.61 -10.46
N GLN A 184 -10.67 9.04 -10.81
CA GLN A 184 -9.38 9.72 -10.79
C GLN A 184 -9.13 10.57 -12.05
N ALA A 185 -9.98 10.44 -13.08
CA ALA A 185 -9.91 11.27 -14.29
C ALA A 185 -10.10 12.76 -13.97
N ALA A 186 -10.97 13.09 -13.00
CA ALA A 186 -11.23 14.45 -12.57
C ALA A 186 -9.97 15.15 -12.03
N VAL A 187 -9.01 14.41 -11.49
CA VAL A 187 -7.73 14.97 -11.02
C VAL A 187 -6.90 15.49 -12.19
N THR A 188 -6.77 14.70 -13.26
CA THR A 188 -6.06 15.11 -14.47
C THR A 188 -6.73 16.33 -15.12
N GLU A 189 -8.06 16.34 -15.17
CA GLU A 189 -8.82 17.47 -15.69
C GLU A 189 -8.59 18.75 -14.84
N ARG A 190 -8.61 18.65 -13.52
CA ARG A 190 -8.35 19.77 -12.60
C ARG A 190 -6.94 20.35 -12.81
N LEU A 191 -5.91 19.49 -12.99
CA LEU A 191 -4.55 19.95 -13.25
C LEU A 191 -4.41 20.62 -14.63
N THR A 192 -5.12 20.12 -15.64
CA THR A 192 -5.18 20.73 -16.97
C THR A 192 -5.81 22.13 -16.89
N GLN A 193 -6.92 22.29 -16.15
CA GLN A 193 -7.54 23.58 -15.87
C GLN A 193 -6.63 24.49 -15.05
N GLY A 194 -5.76 23.92 -14.21
CA GLY A 194 -4.72 24.61 -13.45
C GLY A 194 -3.52 25.07 -14.27
N GLY A 195 -3.53 24.85 -15.59
CA GLY A 195 -2.52 25.36 -16.54
C GLY A 195 -1.32 24.45 -16.78
N ILE A 196 -1.25 23.24 -16.16
CA ILE A 196 -0.09 22.35 -16.31
C ILE A 196 -0.37 21.13 -17.22
N GLY A 197 -1.41 21.21 -18.06
CA GLY A 197 -1.84 20.08 -18.90
C GLY A 197 -0.76 19.54 -19.83
N GLU A 198 0.09 20.40 -20.40
CA GLU A 198 1.20 20.00 -21.28
C GLU A 198 2.32 19.24 -20.58
N MET A 199 2.48 19.43 -19.25
CA MET A 199 3.47 18.74 -18.43
C MET A 199 2.99 17.40 -17.87
N LEU A 200 1.70 17.05 -18.07
CA LEU A 200 1.15 15.77 -17.59
C LEU A 200 1.57 14.63 -18.48
N VAL A 201 2.18 13.62 -17.88
CA VAL A 201 2.49 12.35 -18.58
C VAL A 201 1.20 11.56 -18.78
N PRO A 202 0.88 11.06 -20.00
CA PRO A 202 -0.35 10.32 -20.28
C PRO A 202 -0.31 8.88 -19.75
N VAL A 203 0.05 8.71 -18.47
CA VAL A 203 0.30 7.41 -17.83
C VAL A 203 -0.96 6.53 -17.75
N ARG A 204 -2.16 7.13 -17.62
CA ARG A 204 -3.42 6.38 -17.63
C ARG A 204 -3.58 5.58 -18.93
N GLN A 205 -3.36 6.20 -20.08
CA GLN A 205 -3.47 5.54 -21.38
C GLN A 205 -2.41 4.46 -21.50
N ALA A 206 -1.16 4.76 -21.14
CA ALA A 206 -0.06 3.80 -21.19
C ALA A 206 -0.36 2.53 -20.36
N LEU A 207 -0.91 2.69 -19.15
CA LEU A 207 -1.28 1.55 -18.30
C LEU A 207 -2.50 0.79 -18.83
N SER A 208 -3.46 1.48 -19.45
CA SER A 208 -4.62 0.85 -20.09
C SER A 208 -4.19 0.01 -21.30
N ASP A 209 -3.23 0.48 -22.09
CA ASP A 209 -2.69 -0.26 -23.22
C ASP A 209 -1.83 -1.45 -22.76
N ALA A 210 -1.02 -1.23 -21.73
CA ALA A 210 -0.14 -2.25 -21.16
C ALA A 210 -0.92 -3.45 -20.60
N ARG A 211 -2.12 -3.24 -20.03
CA ARG A 211 -2.93 -4.32 -19.44
C ARG A 211 -3.38 -5.36 -20.48
N GLU A 212 -3.44 -5.02 -21.75
CA GLU A 212 -3.76 -5.97 -22.83
C GLU A 212 -2.64 -6.98 -23.07
N GLN A 213 -1.42 -6.68 -22.62
CA GLN A 213 -0.24 -7.53 -22.79
C GLN A 213 0.09 -8.29 -21.50
N GLN A 214 0.17 -7.57 -20.38
CA GLN A 214 0.50 -8.12 -19.07
C GLN A 214 -0.13 -7.26 -17.97
N ALA A 215 -0.39 -7.86 -16.80
CA ALA A 215 -0.95 -7.16 -15.64
C ALA A 215 -0.02 -6.01 -15.18
N PRO A 216 -0.47 -4.74 -15.25
CA PRO A 216 0.34 -3.60 -14.82
C PRO A 216 0.31 -3.36 -13.32
N TYR A 217 -0.51 -4.06 -12.56
CA TYR A 217 -0.61 -3.97 -11.10
C TYR A 217 -0.48 -5.34 -10.45
N TYR A 218 0.13 -5.37 -9.25
CA TYR A 218 0.10 -6.55 -8.40
C TYR A 218 -1.34 -6.87 -7.96
N ARG A 219 -1.59 -8.14 -7.69
CA ARG A 219 -2.90 -8.60 -7.18
C ARG A 219 -3.06 -8.40 -5.69
N THR A 220 -1.97 -8.44 -4.95
CA THR A 220 -1.95 -8.45 -3.48
C THR A 220 -1.36 -7.17 -2.88
N ASP A 221 -0.85 -6.28 -3.73
CA ASP A 221 -0.21 -5.02 -3.35
C ASP A 221 -0.82 -3.82 -4.09
N HIS A 222 -0.65 -2.62 -3.52
CA HIS A 222 -1.18 -1.39 -4.09
C HIS A 222 -0.31 -0.82 -5.23
N HIS A 223 0.91 -1.26 -5.38
CA HIS A 223 1.82 -0.76 -6.41
C HIS A 223 1.51 -1.34 -7.80
N TRP A 224 1.96 -0.64 -8.81
CA TRP A 224 2.14 -1.23 -10.12
C TRP A 224 3.26 -2.28 -10.12
N THR A 225 3.24 -3.18 -11.09
CA THR A 225 4.35 -4.12 -11.33
C THR A 225 5.52 -3.39 -11.99
N SER A 226 6.69 -4.01 -12.08
CA SER A 226 7.80 -3.48 -12.88
C SER A 226 7.42 -3.29 -14.35
N PHE A 227 6.52 -4.13 -14.89
CA PHE A 227 5.98 -3.97 -16.22
C PHE A 227 5.08 -2.73 -16.35
N GLY A 228 4.19 -2.49 -15.37
CA GLY A 228 3.40 -1.27 -15.31
C GLY A 228 4.28 -0.02 -15.17
N ALA A 229 5.31 -0.08 -14.33
CA ALA A 229 6.29 1.01 -14.21
C ALA A 229 7.07 1.25 -15.50
N PHE A 230 7.41 0.19 -16.25
CA PHE A 230 8.03 0.30 -17.57
C PHE A 230 7.11 1.01 -18.59
N ALA A 231 5.82 0.66 -18.62
CA ALA A 231 4.86 1.37 -19.47
C ALA A 231 4.75 2.87 -19.11
N GLY A 232 4.73 3.19 -17.81
CA GLY A 232 4.80 4.56 -17.31
C GLY A 232 6.09 5.26 -17.73
N TYR A 233 7.23 4.56 -17.65
CA TYR A 233 8.53 5.07 -18.09
C TYR A 233 8.53 5.40 -19.59
N GLN A 234 8.03 4.54 -20.45
CA GLN A 234 7.96 4.81 -21.90
C GLN A 234 7.11 6.05 -22.20
N ALA A 235 5.96 6.20 -21.52
CA ALA A 235 5.13 7.39 -21.67
C ALA A 235 5.84 8.66 -21.22
N TRP A 236 6.59 8.60 -20.12
CA TRP A 236 7.38 9.71 -19.62
C TRP A 236 8.55 10.06 -20.52
N ALA A 237 9.36 9.10 -20.94
CA ALA A 237 10.49 9.32 -21.83
C ALA A 237 10.03 9.96 -23.16
N LYS A 238 8.95 9.42 -23.74
CA LYS A 238 8.32 9.99 -24.94
C LYS A 238 7.85 11.43 -24.73
N SER A 239 7.31 11.77 -23.56
CA SER A 239 6.84 13.14 -23.25
C SER A 239 7.98 14.17 -23.18
N LEU A 240 9.21 13.71 -22.91
CA LEU A 240 10.43 14.50 -22.90
C LEU A 240 11.19 14.46 -24.24
N GLY A 241 10.70 13.70 -25.22
CA GLY A 241 11.43 13.48 -26.49
C GLY A 241 12.71 12.66 -26.33
N LEU A 242 12.84 11.89 -25.26
CA LEU A 242 13.97 10.97 -25.06
C LEU A 242 13.79 9.71 -25.92
N ASP A 243 14.89 9.18 -26.43
CA ASP A 243 14.90 7.85 -27.04
C ASP A 243 14.65 6.80 -25.95
N SER A 244 13.42 6.33 -25.82
CA SER A 244 13.03 5.34 -24.81
C SER A 244 13.65 3.99 -25.12
N PHE A 245 14.09 3.30 -24.07
CA PHE A 245 14.47 1.89 -24.18
C PHE A 245 13.23 1.03 -24.44
N GLU A 246 13.42 -0.03 -25.23
CA GLU A 246 12.41 -1.06 -25.46
C GLU A 246 12.51 -2.17 -24.42
N LEU A 247 11.44 -2.93 -24.22
CA LEU A 247 11.46 -4.06 -23.26
C LEU A 247 12.52 -5.11 -23.64
N SER A 248 12.83 -5.22 -24.93
CA SER A 248 13.88 -6.07 -25.47
C SER A 248 15.32 -5.65 -25.08
N ASP A 249 15.52 -4.43 -24.56
CA ASP A 249 16.82 -3.97 -24.05
C ASP A 249 17.11 -4.48 -22.64
N PHE A 250 16.12 -5.09 -22.02
CA PHE A 250 16.22 -5.63 -20.67
C PHE A 250 16.17 -7.14 -20.67
N GLN A 251 16.72 -7.71 -19.60
CA GLN A 251 16.59 -9.12 -19.25
C GLN A 251 15.68 -9.21 -18.02
N PRO A 252 14.48 -9.81 -18.15
CA PRO A 252 13.60 -10.05 -17.01
C PRO A 252 14.19 -11.12 -16.08
N GLU A 253 14.20 -10.86 -14.79
CA GLU A 253 14.63 -11.77 -13.74
C GLU A 253 13.53 -11.87 -12.68
N THR A 254 12.87 -13.02 -12.55
CA THR A 254 11.94 -13.26 -11.44
C THR A 254 12.74 -13.52 -10.17
N VAL A 255 12.68 -12.59 -9.22
CA VAL A 255 13.44 -12.66 -7.95
C VAL A 255 12.59 -13.13 -6.78
N SER A 256 11.27 -13.12 -6.92
CA SER A 256 10.33 -13.73 -5.98
C SER A 256 9.08 -14.18 -6.72
N ASP A 257 8.54 -15.33 -6.33
CA ASP A 257 7.22 -15.86 -6.74
C ASP A 257 6.26 -16.04 -5.54
N ASN A 258 6.64 -15.49 -4.40
CA ASN A 258 5.90 -15.58 -3.14
C ASN A 258 5.72 -14.21 -2.48
N PHE A 259 5.37 -13.20 -3.28
CA PHE A 259 5.15 -11.86 -2.79
C PHE A 259 3.68 -11.66 -2.35
N PHE A 260 3.50 -11.28 -1.10
CA PHE A 260 2.23 -10.85 -0.54
C PHE A 260 2.36 -9.41 -0.06
N GLY A 261 1.71 -8.50 -0.76
CA GLY A 261 1.84 -7.07 -0.50
C GLY A 261 0.96 -6.53 0.63
N THR A 262 0.94 -5.22 0.72
CA THR A 262 0.28 -4.46 1.80
C THR A 262 -1.24 -4.61 1.80
N ILE A 263 -1.88 -4.79 0.64
CA ILE A 263 -3.34 -5.00 0.57
C ILE A 263 -3.70 -6.36 1.16
N HIS A 264 -2.92 -7.41 0.85
CA HIS A 264 -3.12 -8.73 1.47
C HIS A 264 -3.06 -8.66 2.99
N SER A 265 -2.18 -7.85 3.54
CA SER A 265 -1.98 -7.70 4.97
C SER A 265 -3.22 -7.17 5.72
N LYS A 266 -4.11 -6.43 5.01
CA LYS A 266 -5.38 -5.95 5.57
C LYS A 266 -6.42 -7.06 5.76
N LEU A 267 -6.28 -8.16 5.02
CA LEU A 267 -7.26 -9.26 4.97
C LEU A 267 -6.74 -10.55 5.58
N ASN A 268 -5.47 -10.85 5.36
CA ASN A 268 -4.77 -12.05 5.80
C ASN A 268 -5.51 -13.37 5.44
N ILE A 269 -5.94 -13.46 4.18
CA ILE A 269 -6.68 -14.60 3.61
C ILE A 269 -5.80 -15.37 2.63
N PRO A 270 -6.08 -16.67 2.41
CA PRO A 270 -5.41 -17.45 1.37
C PRO A 270 -5.74 -16.89 -0.02
N VAL A 271 -4.71 -16.39 -0.71
CA VAL A 271 -4.79 -15.96 -2.12
C VAL A 271 -3.50 -16.39 -2.84
N GLN A 272 -3.53 -16.35 -4.16
CA GLN A 272 -2.33 -16.59 -4.95
C GLN A 272 -1.33 -15.44 -4.76
N PRO A 273 -0.05 -15.72 -4.47
CA PRO A 273 0.98 -14.69 -4.37
C PRO A 273 1.25 -14.03 -5.72
N ASP A 274 1.89 -12.88 -5.68
CA ASP A 274 2.46 -12.20 -6.84
C ASP A 274 3.91 -12.61 -7.05
N SER A 275 4.43 -12.30 -8.24
CA SER A 275 5.86 -12.43 -8.55
C SER A 275 6.48 -11.06 -8.70
N ILE A 276 7.68 -10.86 -8.14
CA ILE A 276 8.49 -9.67 -8.38
C ILE A 276 9.47 -9.98 -9.50
N VAL A 277 9.42 -9.17 -10.56
CA VAL A 277 10.31 -9.27 -11.72
C VAL A 277 11.16 -8.01 -11.79
N LEU A 278 12.48 -8.16 -11.83
CA LEU A 278 13.41 -7.08 -12.15
C LEU A 278 13.67 -7.08 -13.66
N TYR A 279 13.69 -5.91 -14.25
CA TYR A 279 14.11 -5.71 -15.63
C TYR A 279 15.52 -5.12 -15.62
N ARG A 280 16.53 -6.00 -15.71
CA ARG A 280 17.94 -5.55 -15.75
C ARG A 280 18.33 -5.14 -17.15
N PRO A 281 18.94 -3.96 -17.35
CA PRO A 281 19.44 -3.58 -18.66
C PRO A 281 20.48 -4.61 -19.14
N LYS A 282 20.42 -5.03 -20.40
CA LYS A 282 21.40 -5.97 -20.98
C LYS A 282 22.82 -5.44 -20.95
N LYS A 283 22.98 -4.12 -20.99
CA LYS A 283 24.21 -3.40 -20.74
C LYS A 283 24.03 -2.60 -19.45
N GLU A 284 24.37 -3.23 -18.33
CA GLU A 284 24.23 -2.61 -17.02
C GLU A 284 25.28 -1.51 -16.85
N PRO A 285 24.87 -0.28 -16.48
CA PRO A 285 25.80 0.78 -16.13
C PRO A 285 26.54 0.48 -14.82
N ASP A 286 27.66 1.18 -14.61
CA ASP A 286 28.33 1.24 -13.31
C ASP A 286 27.55 2.23 -12.41
N TRP A 287 26.95 1.69 -11.35
CA TRP A 287 26.05 2.43 -10.45
C TRP A 287 26.72 2.78 -9.14
N SER A 288 26.36 3.93 -8.61
CA SER A 288 26.63 4.33 -7.23
C SER A 288 25.35 4.91 -6.62
N VAL A 289 24.84 4.30 -5.56
CA VAL A 289 23.60 4.70 -4.91
C VAL A 289 23.87 5.08 -3.46
N CYS A 290 23.48 6.29 -3.07
CA CYS A 290 23.60 6.80 -1.71
C CYS A 290 22.21 7.10 -1.15
N TYR A 291 21.99 6.79 0.11
CA TYR A 291 20.76 7.03 0.83
C TYR A 291 20.98 8.05 1.95
N ASP A 292 20.08 9.04 2.05
CA ASP A 292 20.02 10.04 3.12
C ASP A 292 21.35 10.77 3.39
N GLY A 293 22.13 11.01 2.32
CA GLY A 293 23.43 11.69 2.38
C GLY A 293 24.57 10.84 2.93
N SER A 294 24.43 9.52 2.96
CA SER A 294 25.51 8.60 3.36
C SER A 294 26.71 8.68 2.43
N ASP A 295 27.92 8.66 3.00
CA ASP A 295 29.19 8.58 2.26
C ASP A 295 29.57 7.14 1.86
N SER A 296 28.69 6.16 2.11
CA SER A 296 28.92 4.75 1.80
C SER A 296 27.98 4.30 0.68
N PRO A 297 28.35 4.49 -0.60
CA PRO A 297 27.51 4.08 -1.73
C PRO A 297 27.44 2.56 -1.86
N VAL A 298 26.29 2.09 -2.35
CA VAL A 298 26.14 0.72 -2.86
C VAL A 298 26.19 0.74 -4.39
N SER A 299 26.63 -0.36 -5.00
CA SER A 299 26.83 -0.46 -6.46
C SER A 299 25.64 -1.06 -7.20
N THR A 300 24.45 -1.08 -6.59
CA THR A 300 23.24 -1.70 -7.17
C THR A 300 22.01 -0.89 -6.83
N LEU A 301 21.03 -0.94 -7.72
CA LEU A 301 19.68 -0.38 -7.53
C LEU A 301 18.75 -1.33 -6.75
N TYR A 302 19.20 -2.54 -6.39
CA TYR A 302 18.36 -3.59 -5.85
C TYR A 302 18.91 -4.15 -4.54
N SER A 303 18.08 -4.06 -3.48
CA SER A 303 18.37 -4.63 -2.15
C SER A 303 17.85 -6.06 -2.07
N MET A 304 18.67 -7.03 -2.48
CA MET A 304 18.24 -8.44 -2.55
C MET A 304 17.90 -9.04 -1.18
N ASP A 305 18.47 -8.52 -0.10
CA ASP A 305 18.17 -8.96 1.27
C ASP A 305 16.71 -8.69 1.67
N ALA A 306 16.08 -7.69 1.06
CA ALA A 306 14.67 -7.39 1.27
C ALA A 306 13.74 -8.55 0.89
N LEU A 307 14.14 -9.42 -0.04
CA LEU A 307 13.37 -10.59 -0.47
C LEU A 307 13.21 -11.64 0.65
N ASN A 308 14.07 -11.60 1.67
CA ASN A 308 14.00 -12.45 2.85
C ASN A 308 13.07 -11.89 3.93
N THR A 309 12.47 -10.72 3.72
CA THR A 309 11.54 -10.06 4.63
C THR A 309 10.11 -10.11 4.10
N ARG A 310 9.15 -9.70 4.91
CA ARG A 310 7.76 -9.60 4.47
C ARG A 310 7.57 -8.49 3.43
N ASP A 311 8.27 -7.37 3.59
CA ASP A 311 8.25 -6.22 2.68
C ASP A 311 9.25 -6.41 1.53
N GLN A 312 8.95 -7.38 0.66
CA GLN A 312 9.82 -7.72 -0.47
C GLN A 312 9.89 -6.59 -1.52
N TYR A 313 8.90 -5.68 -1.56
CA TYR A 313 8.92 -4.54 -2.49
C TYR A 313 10.11 -3.59 -2.23
N ARG A 314 10.68 -3.63 -1.03
CA ARG A 314 11.94 -2.94 -0.71
C ARG A 314 13.15 -3.40 -1.54
N VAL A 315 13.01 -4.47 -2.32
CA VAL A 315 14.06 -4.85 -3.30
C VAL A 315 14.42 -3.67 -4.21
N PHE A 316 13.45 -2.80 -4.52
CA PHE A 316 13.70 -1.59 -5.28
C PHE A 316 14.24 -0.48 -4.36
N LEU A 317 15.51 -0.13 -4.52
CA LEU A 317 16.18 1.00 -3.84
C LEU A 317 16.10 0.99 -2.31
N ASP A 318 16.07 -0.20 -1.72
CA ASP A 318 15.95 -0.42 -0.26
C ASP A 318 14.75 0.29 0.41
N GLY A 319 13.72 0.62 -0.38
CA GLY A 319 12.46 1.19 0.12
C GLY A 319 12.49 2.72 0.30
N ASN A 320 11.90 3.21 1.39
CA ASN A 320 11.67 4.64 1.58
C ASN A 320 12.86 5.31 2.27
N HIS A 321 13.43 6.30 1.59
CA HIS A 321 14.47 7.22 2.08
C HIS A 321 14.02 8.65 1.84
N GLY A 322 14.48 9.57 2.67
CA GLY A 322 14.23 11.00 2.50
C GLY A 322 14.88 11.54 1.23
N TRP A 323 16.08 11.08 0.95
CA TRP A 323 16.85 11.39 -0.25
C TRP A 323 17.63 10.17 -0.72
N THR A 324 17.43 9.77 -1.97
CA THR A 324 18.24 8.77 -2.67
C THR A 324 18.94 9.44 -3.84
N LYS A 325 20.26 9.27 -3.93
CA LYS A 325 21.09 9.73 -5.06
C LYS A 325 21.58 8.50 -5.82
N ILE A 326 21.25 8.42 -7.10
CA ILE A 326 21.74 7.40 -8.04
C ILE A 326 22.68 8.09 -9.01
N LYS A 327 23.92 7.59 -9.12
CA LYS A 327 24.89 8.06 -10.11
C LYS A 327 25.16 6.96 -11.12
N ASN A 328 25.05 7.33 -12.40
CA ASN A 328 25.40 6.51 -13.55
C ASN A 328 26.79 6.92 -14.05
N HIS A 329 27.82 6.16 -13.66
CA HIS A 329 29.22 6.46 -14.05
C HIS A 329 29.49 6.23 -15.55
N SER A 330 28.56 5.63 -16.26
CA SER A 330 28.66 5.47 -17.73
C SER A 330 28.28 6.74 -18.50
N ARG A 331 27.81 7.80 -17.81
CA ARG A 331 27.43 9.10 -18.39
C ARG A 331 28.26 10.22 -17.76
N THR A 332 28.54 11.25 -18.55
CA THR A 332 29.31 12.44 -18.14
C THR A 332 28.79 13.70 -18.80
N ASP A 333 27.49 13.76 -19.06
CA ASP A 333 26.84 14.86 -19.78
C ASP A 333 26.30 15.96 -18.84
N GLY A 334 26.43 15.80 -17.54
CA GLY A 334 25.97 16.75 -16.53
C GLY A 334 24.46 16.74 -16.29
N SER A 335 23.70 15.82 -16.93
CA SER A 335 22.26 15.73 -16.78
C SER A 335 21.85 15.23 -15.39
N ARG A 336 20.88 15.91 -14.76
CA ARG A 336 20.45 15.61 -13.37
C ARG A 336 18.93 15.66 -13.23
N LEU A 337 18.36 14.47 -12.99
CA LEU A 337 16.93 14.31 -12.77
C LEU A 337 16.61 14.40 -11.27
N LEU A 338 15.59 15.19 -10.91
CA LEU A 338 14.94 15.14 -9.60
C LEU A 338 13.58 14.45 -9.74
N ILE A 339 13.38 13.37 -8.99
CA ILE A 339 12.06 12.71 -8.84
C ILE A 339 11.51 13.04 -7.44
N ILE A 340 10.47 13.86 -7.36
CA ILE A 340 9.72 14.08 -6.13
C ILE A 340 8.60 13.04 -6.09
N LYS A 341 8.58 12.19 -5.05
CA LYS A 341 7.94 10.90 -5.18
C LYS A 341 7.24 10.34 -3.94
N ASP A 342 6.38 9.36 -4.18
CA ASP A 342 6.04 8.31 -3.23
C ASP A 342 6.70 6.97 -3.64
N SER A 343 6.29 5.85 -3.02
CA SER A 343 6.89 4.54 -3.26
C SER A 343 6.67 3.98 -4.68
N TYR A 344 5.76 4.55 -5.46
CA TYR A 344 5.56 4.14 -6.86
C TYR A 344 6.81 4.37 -7.71
N ALA A 345 7.61 5.37 -7.39
CA ALA A 345 8.84 5.66 -8.13
C ALA A 345 9.95 4.61 -7.94
N HIS A 346 9.88 3.74 -6.94
CA HIS A 346 10.97 2.82 -6.66
C HIS A 346 11.25 1.85 -7.81
N CYS A 347 10.23 1.21 -8.38
CA CYS A 347 10.41 0.31 -9.53
C CYS A 347 10.44 1.05 -10.89
N PHE A 348 10.15 2.36 -10.92
CA PHE A 348 10.27 3.22 -12.10
C PHE A 348 11.69 3.79 -12.26
N ALA A 349 12.32 4.21 -11.16
CA ALA A 349 13.61 4.89 -11.17
C ALA A 349 14.74 4.10 -11.86
N PRO A 350 14.81 2.75 -11.77
CA PRO A 350 15.80 1.98 -12.51
C PRO A 350 15.78 2.22 -14.04
N PHE A 351 14.61 2.49 -14.62
CA PHE A 351 14.50 2.82 -16.03
C PHE A 351 14.89 4.28 -16.31
N ALA A 352 14.39 5.21 -15.49
CA ALA A 352 14.64 6.63 -15.68
C ALA A 352 16.12 7.00 -15.50
N ALA A 353 16.80 6.38 -14.54
CA ALA A 353 18.22 6.63 -14.25
C ALA A 353 19.16 6.27 -15.39
N LEU A 354 18.73 5.47 -16.37
CA LEU A 354 19.52 5.17 -17.56
C LEU A 354 19.78 6.40 -18.44
N HIS A 355 18.91 7.42 -18.35
CA HIS A 355 18.99 8.62 -19.20
C HIS A 355 19.81 9.76 -18.58
N PHE A 356 20.16 9.70 -17.29
CA PHE A 356 20.80 10.81 -16.58
C PHE A 356 22.13 10.40 -15.96
N GLU A 357 23.05 11.35 -15.83
CA GLU A 357 24.30 11.15 -15.06
C GLU A 357 23.99 10.99 -13.58
N GLU A 358 23.08 11.83 -13.04
CA GLU A 358 22.61 11.71 -11.67
C GLU A 358 21.09 11.71 -11.62
N THR A 359 20.52 10.87 -10.77
CA THR A 359 19.10 10.86 -10.47
C THR A 359 18.91 11.00 -8.97
N HIS A 360 18.23 12.05 -8.56
CA HIS A 360 17.89 12.33 -7.18
C HIS A 360 16.43 12.02 -6.94
N MET A 361 16.12 11.30 -5.88
CA MET A 361 14.74 11.00 -5.49
C MET A 361 14.47 11.57 -4.11
N ILE A 362 13.43 12.38 -3.98
CA ILE A 362 13.00 12.97 -2.72
C ILE A 362 11.61 12.50 -2.35
N ASP A 363 11.50 11.92 -1.15
CA ASP A 363 10.23 11.59 -0.52
C ASP A 363 9.88 12.66 0.51
N LEU A 364 8.85 13.45 0.23
CA LEU A 364 8.46 14.60 1.07
C LEU A 364 8.07 14.20 2.50
N ARG A 365 7.71 12.94 2.73
CA ARG A 365 7.36 12.44 4.08
C ARG A 365 8.57 12.40 5.01
N TYR A 366 9.75 12.17 4.46
CA TYR A 366 11.00 11.97 5.20
C TYR A 366 12.04 13.07 4.97
N TYR A 367 11.96 13.79 3.86
CA TYR A 367 12.86 14.92 3.56
C TYR A 367 12.36 16.21 4.23
N ASN A 368 13.27 16.94 4.89
CA ASN A 368 12.95 18.17 5.63
C ASN A 368 13.62 19.44 5.08
N GLY A 369 14.41 19.34 4.00
CA GLY A 369 14.97 20.48 3.31
C GLY A 369 13.97 21.19 2.41
N LYS A 370 14.32 22.41 1.98
CA LYS A 370 13.55 23.15 0.96
C LYS A 370 13.87 22.59 -0.43
N ILE A 371 12.82 22.29 -1.21
CA ILE A 371 13.00 21.74 -2.55
C ILE A 371 13.66 22.74 -3.49
N SER A 372 13.33 24.03 -3.39
CA SER A 372 13.95 25.09 -4.19
C SER A 372 15.47 25.15 -3.98
N ASN A 373 15.93 25.11 -2.73
CA ASN A 373 17.36 25.11 -2.42
C ASN A 373 18.05 23.84 -2.96
N PHE A 374 17.38 22.69 -2.82
CA PHE A 374 17.91 21.42 -3.32
C PHE A 374 18.11 21.44 -4.85
N ILE A 375 17.14 21.97 -5.59
CA ILE A 375 17.23 22.11 -7.05
C ILE A 375 18.45 22.93 -7.45
N GLU A 376 18.67 24.07 -6.79
CA GLU A 376 19.80 24.96 -7.05
C GLU A 376 21.14 24.33 -6.63
N GLU A 377 21.24 23.84 -5.41
CA GLU A 377 22.48 23.25 -4.82
C GLU A 377 22.94 22.00 -5.59
N GLN A 378 22.02 21.16 -6.04
CA GLN A 378 22.35 19.96 -6.81
C GLN A 378 22.42 20.21 -8.31
N GLY A 379 22.09 21.42 -8.79
CA GLY A 379 22.11 21.77 -10.23
C GLY A 379 21.19 20.87 -11.04
N ILE A 380 19.98 20.68 -10.57
CA ILE A 380 18.97 19.84 -11.23
C ILE A 380 18.63 20.41 -12.60
N THR A 381 18.64 19.56 -13.63
CA THR A 381 18.28 19.92 -14.99
C THR A 381 16.84 19.55 -15.33
N ASP A 382 16.32 18.45 -14.79
CA ASP A 382 15.02 17.90 -15.11
C ASP A 382 14.26 17.51 -13.85
N ILE A 383 12.94 17.68 -13.85
CA ILE A 383 12.09 17.41 -12.69
C ILE A 383 10.92 16.51 -13.09
N LEU A 384 10.69 15.47 -12.32
CA LEU A 384 9.51 14.63 -12.37
C LEU A 384 8.82 14.61 -11.00
N VAL A 385 7.55 14.97 -10.93
CA VAL A 385 6.71 14.69 -9.77
C VAL A 385 5.95 13.40 -10.03
N LEU A 386 6.25 12.33 -9.30
CA LEU A 386 5.67 11.00 -9.47
C LEU A 386 5.01 10.51 -8.19
N TYR A 387 3.69 10.39 -8.21
CA TYR A 387 2.87 9.91 -7.10
C TYR A 387 1.70 9.06 -7.58
N GLN A 388 1.23 8.16 -6.72
CA GLN A 388 -0.10 7.59 -6.88
C GLN A 388 -1.17 8.67 -6.61
N ILE A 389 -2.23 8.73 -7.42
CA ILE A 389 -3.28 9.77 -7.27
C ILE A 389 -3.89 9.78 -5.87
N PRO A 390 -4.45 8.68 -5.32
CA PRO A 390 -5.05 8.71 -3.99
C PRO A 390 -4.06 9.07 -2.87
N GLY A 391 -2.81 8.63 -2.99
CA GLY A 391 -1.73 8.98 -2.07
C GLY A 391 -1.45 10.48 -2.08
N PHE A 392 -1.29 11.06 -3.27
CA PHE A 392 -1.03 12.50 -3.45
C PHE A 392 -2.12 13.37 -2.84
N LEU A 393 -3.40 13.01 -3.06
CA LEU A 393 -4.53 13.79 -2.57
C LEU A 393 -4.60 13.82 -1.04
N LYS A 394 -4.11 12.79 -0.36
CA LYS A 394 -4.14 12.64 1.11
C LYS A 394 -2.85 13.07 1.81
N ASP A 395 -1.74 13.26 1.07
CA ASP A 395 -0.44 13.55 1.68
C ASP A 395 -0.32 15.00 2.13
N ARG A 396 -0.22 15.20 3.44
CA ARG A 396 -0.02 16.53 4.04
C ARG A 396 1.36 17.13 3.73
N ASN A 397 2.34 16.30 3.39
CA ASN A 397 3.70 16.73 3.10
C ASN A 397 3.85 17.37 1.72
N VAL A 398 2.85 17.27 0.84
CA VAL A 398 2.81 18.01 -0.44
C VAL A 398 2.94 19.53 -0.21
N SER A 399 2.60 20.03 0.99
CA SER A 399 2.86 21.43 1.35
C SER A 399 4.33 21.84 1.20
N LYS A 400 5.28 20.90 1.32
CA LYS A 400 6.72 21.16 1.19
C LYS A 400 7.16 21.50 -0.23
N LEU A 401 6.32 21.29 -1.25
CA LEU A 401 6.62 21.71 -2.63
C LEU A 401 6.76 23.23 -2.77
N THR A 402 6.08 23.99 -1.93
CA THR A 402 6.01 25.45 -2.01
C THR A 402 6.64 26.17 -0.80
N TRP A 403 7.56 25.53 -0.11
CA TRP A 403 8.31 26.12 1.03
C TRP A 403 9.48 26.98 0.57
#